data_ca11f7041ccc4ff92abb68a0b7a36935
#
_entry.id   ca11f7041ccc4ff92abb68a0b7a36935
#
_cell.length_a   1.000
_cell.length_b   1.000
_cell.length_c   1.000
_cell.angle_alpha   90.00
_cell.angle_beta   90.00
_cell.angle_gamma   90.00
#
_symmetry.space_group_name_H-M   'P 1'
#
loop_
_entity.id
_entity.type
_entity.pdbx_description
1 polymer ?
#
loop_
_entity_poly.entity_id
_entity_poly.type
_entity_poly.pdbx_seq_one_letter_code
_entity_poly.pdbx_strand_id
1 'polypeptide(L)'
;LNDNVTSAKIPNSAVGSTEIASDAVTGDKIGTDTIKTVNADSIMLNSTNGTADAGDFLVLDGTDNSSSNANDRILYDETFNPATFNIGTGTAGQAIKVATNGGLEFGTAGGVLQTVSVFKSDTDSTTSTSDVAISGLSVSITPSSASNKILVMFDVGCMGNNYNAHMFFTPYRSIGGGSYSAIGQGTGGGSYNFTAGSYAANGYYHTVGHNFLDSPNTTSLVNYKVQFKCYRGTGGTAAVNRSYSDRNNSGYDERTVSVLTLQEIAA
;
A
#
# COMPACT_ATOMS: atom_id res chain seq x y z
N LEU A 1 10.13 30.84 -66.86
CA LEU A 1 10.00 29.42 -67.24
C LEU A 1 9.41 28.67 -66.06
N ASN A 2 8.05 28.53 -66.05
CA ASN A 2 7.33 27.68 -65.11
C ASN A 2 7.17 26.30 -65.79
N ASP A 3 8.24 25.52 -65.83
CA ASP A 3 8.12 24.11 -66.18
C ASP A 3 7.61 23.35 -64.95
N ASN A 4 6.29 23.20 -64.84
CA ASN A 4 5.66 22.35 -63.87
C ASN A 4 6.14 20.91 -64.06
N VAL A 5 7.02 20.47 -63.22
CA VAL A 5 7.44 19.04 -63.15
C VAL A 5 6.27 18.27 -62.57
N THR A 6 5.51 17.57 -63.39
CA THR A 6 4.42 16.70 -62.97
C THR A 6 4.98 15.30 -62.66
N SER A 7 4.22 14.53 -61.89
CA SER A 7 4.57 13.11 -61.55
C SER A 7 4.85 12.23 -62.78
N ALA A 8 4.37 12.61 -63.97
CA ALA A 8 4.65 11.91 -65.21
C ALA A 8 6.04 12.21 -65.76
N LYS A 9 6.71 13.27 -65.27
CA LYS A 9 8.08 13.65 -65.73
C LYS A 9 9.19 13.12 -64.82
N ILE A 10 8.84 12.56 -63.67
CA ILE A 10 9.78 11.97 -62.74
C ILE A 10 9.45 10.47 -62.65
N PRO A 11 10.27 9.59 -63.23
CA PRO A 11 10.09 8.14 -63.08
C PRO A 11 10.13 7.72 -61.63
N ASN A 12 9.38 6.68 -61.29
CA ASN A 12 9.50 6.04 -59.97
C ASN A 12 10.94 5.70 -59.67
N SER A 13 11.44 6.07 -58.51
CA SER A 13 12.83 5.89 -58.07
C SER A 13 13.87 6.84 -58.72
N ALA A 14 13.46 7.90 -59.43
CA ALA A 14 14.36 8.88 -59.99
C ALA A 14 14.98 9.84 -58.96
N VAL A 15 14.43 9.90 -57.78
CA VAL A 15 14.93 10.73 -56.66
C VAL A 15 15.23 9.83 -55.51
N GLY A 16 16.49 9.57 -55.22
CA GLY A 16 16.97 8.83 -54.07
C GLY A 16 17.40 9.77 -52.91
N SER A 17 17.96 9.21 -51.91
CA SER A 17 18.43 9.96 -50.75
C SER A 17 19.62 10.88 -51.02
N THR A 18 20.36 10.63 -52.12
CA THR A 18 21.48 11.46 -52.55
C THR A 18 21.06 12.66 -53.37
N GLU A 19 19.86 12.66 -53.96
CA GLU A 19 19.32 13.73 -54.78
C GLU A 19 18.54 14.75 -53.96
N ILE A 20 18.17 14.40 -52.70
CA ILE A 20 17.50 15.34 -51.76
C ILE A 20 18.56 15.86 -50.82
N ALA A 21 18.97 17.07 -50.97
CA ALA A 21 19.87 17.73 -50.01
C ALA A 21 19.27 17.79 -48.63
N SER A 22 20.13 17.73 -47.60
CA SER A 22 19.70 18.00 -46.23
C SER A 22 18.88 19.32 -46.21
N ASP A 23 17.75 19.28 -45.50
CA ASP A 23 16.83 20.42 -45.40
C ASP A 23 16.09 20.83 -46.70
N ALA A 24 16.17 20.05 -47.76
CA ALA A 24 15.45 20.35 -49.00
C ALA A 24 13.94 20.18 -48.92
N VAL A 25 13.46 19.36 -47.99
CA VAL A 25 12.04 19.13 -47.69
C VAL A 25 11.73 19.70 -46.29
N THR A 26 11.19 20.89 -46.26
CA THR A 26 10.73 21.57 -45.04
C THR A 26 9.26 21.27 -44.78
N GLY A 27 8.79 21.53 -43.57
CA GLY A 27 7.39 21.32 -43.17
C GLY A 27 6.38 21.99 -44.13
N ASP A 28 6.70 23.15 -44.69
CA ASP A 28 5.86 23.88 -45.68
C ASP A 28 5.72 23.15 -47.02
N LYS A 29 6.60 22.18 -47.30
CA LYS A 29 6.58 21.40 -48.52
C LYS A 29 5.93 20.05 -48.38
N ILE A 30 5.59 19.68 -47.17
CA ILE A 30 4.89 18.45 -46.85
C ILE A 30 3.41 18.80 -46.73
N GLY A 31 2.60 18.39 -47.69
CA GLY A 31 1.14 18.63 -47.62
C GLY A 31 0.48 17.80 -46.50
N THR A 32 -0.73 18.24 -46.14
CA THR A 32 -1.49 17.75 -44.99
C THR A 32 -1.82 16.24 -44.98
N ASP A 33 -1.65 15.52 -46.12
CA ASP A 33 -2.01 14.10 -46.24
C ASP A 33 -0.79 13.18 -46.39
N THR A 34 0.38 13.53 -45.91
CA THR A 34 1.58 13.24 -46.68
C THR A 34 2.39 12.06 -46.20
N ILE A 35 2.31 11.63 -44.97
CA ILE A 35 3.06 10.50 -44.47
C ILE A 35 2.13 9.33 -44.23
N LYS A 36 1.76 8.60 -45.29
CA LYS A 36 0.86 7.43 -45.19
C LYS A 36 1.56 6.17 -44.78
N THR A 37 2.84 6.02 -45.11
CA THR A 37 3.63 4.84 -44.78
C THR A 37 5.08 5.25 -44.63
N VAL A 38 5.63 5.10 -43.47
CA VAL A 38 7.05 5.26 -43.18
C VAL A 38 7.62 3.86 -42.94
N ASN A 39 8.38 3.36 -43.93
CA ASN A 39 9.20 2.17 -43.73
C ASN A 39 10.54 2.61 -43.14
N ALA A 40 10.53 2.95 -41.89
CA ALA A 40 11.73 3.35 -41.17
C ALA A 40 11.82 2.63 -39.83
N ASP A 41 13.02 2.28 -39.44
CA ASP A 41 13.26 1.68 -38.10
C ASP A 41 12.94 2.63 -36.96
N SER A 42 12.79 3.95 -37.25
CA SER A 42 12.36 4.94 -36.29
C SER A 42 11.88 6.21 -36.96
N ILE A 43 10.91 6.90 -36.35
CA ILE A 43 10.57 8.31 -36.59
C ILE A 43 11.14 9.09 -35.41
N MET A 44 12.19 9.87 -35.67
CA MET A 44 12.72 10.78 -34.67
C MET A 44 12.08 12.16 -34.85
N LEU A 45 11.37 12.62 -33.83
CA LEU A 45 11.00 14.03 -33.68
C LEU A 45 12.16 14.67 -32.91
N ASN A 46 13.05 15.33 -33.65
CA ASN A 46 14.26 15.87 -33.09
C ASN A 46 14.33 17.38 -33.28
N SER A 47 14.69 18.08 -32.23
CA SER A 47 15.08 19.48 -32.35
C SER A 47 16.47 19.62 -32.99
N THR A 48 16.81 20.79 -33.49
CA THR A 48 18.05 21.08 -34.18
C THR A 48 19.34 20.85 -33.41
N ASN A 49 19.26 20.57 -32.10
CA ASN A 49 20.42 20.38 -31.22
C ASN A 49 20.59 18.92 -30.73
N GLY A 50 19.77 17.98 -31.19
CA GLY A 50 19.86 16.56 -30.81
C GLY A 50 19.45 16.23 -29.39
N THR A 51 18.89 17.18 -28.65
CA THR A 51 18.27 17.02 -27.34
C THR A 51 16.80 17.34 -27.44
N ALA A 52 15.95 16.54 -26.80
CA ALA A 52 14.52 16.82 -26.70
C ALA A 52 14.32 18.10 -25.87
N ASP A 53 13.76 19.11 -26.50
CA ASP A 53 13.42 20.37 -25.86
C ASP A 53 11.94 20.37 -25.43
N ALA A 54 11.56 21.33 -24.57
CA ALA A 54 10.20 21.42 -23.98
C ALA A 54 9.06 21.67 -25.01
N GLY A 55 9.34 21.56 -26.30
CA GLY A 55 8.37 21.69 -27.38
C GLY A 55 8.33 20.51 -28.35
N ASP A 56 9.16 19.50 -28.13
CA ASP A 56 9.28 18.33 -29.01
C ASP A 56 8.27 17.27 -28.58
N PHE A 57 7.12 17.24 -29.18
CA PHE A 57 6.09 16.24 -28.88
C PHE A 57 5.35 15.79 -30.13
N LEU A 58 4.93 14.53 -30.11
CA LEU A 58 4.00 13.98 -31.09
C LEU A 58 2.58 14.32 -30.67
N VAL A 59 1.93 15.19 -31.44
CA VAL A 59 0.50 15.45 -31.27
C VAL A 59 -0.26 14.49 -32.18
N LEU A 60 -1.08 13.67 -31.57
CA LEU A 60 -2.11 12.92 -32.27
C LEU A 60 -3.39 13.74 -32.17
N ASP A 61 -3.61 14.60 -33.14
CA ASP A 61 -4.77 15.49 -33.18
C ASP A 61 -5.83 14.95 -34.17
N GLY A 62 -6.91 14.46 -33.64
CA GLY A 62 -8.11 14.16 -34.38
C GLY A 62 -8.92 15.46 -34.61
N THR A 63 -9.15 15.80 -35.86
CA THR A 63 -9.78 17.08 -36.27
C THR A 63 -11.22 17.29 -35.82
N ASP A 64 -11.82 16.38 -35.06
CA ASP A 64 -13.25 16.46 -34.71
C ASP A 64 -13.52 16.82 -33.24
N ASN A 65 -12.50 17.07 -32.43
CA ASN A 65 -12.60 17.47 -31.02
C ASN A 65 -13.67 16.65 -30.22
N SER A 66 -13.94 15.45 -30.70
CA SER A 66 -14.89 14.52 -30.10
C SER A 66 -14.10 13.55 -29.21
N SER A 67 -14.30 13.63 -27.92
CA SER A 67 -13.71 12.75 -26.90
C SER A 67 -14.07 11.27 -27.04
N SER A 68 -14.77 10.90 -28.11
CA SER A 68 -15.24 9.54 -28.38
C SER A 68 -14.51 8.82 -29.51
N ASN A 69 -13.52 9.43 -30.18
CA ASN A 69 -12.80 8.78 -31.26
C ASN A 69 -11.75 7.79 -30.71
N ALA A 70 -12.07 6.51 -30.87
CA ALA A 70 -11.19 5.41 -30.55
C ALA A 70 -9.93 5.32 -31.45
N ASN A 71 -9.71 6.31 -32.35
CA ASN A 71 -8.68 6.27 -33.38
C ASN A 71 -7.43 7.14 -33.04
N ASP A 72 -7.57 8.06 -32.08
CA ASP A 72 -6.47 8.92 -31.66
C ASP A 72 -5.64 8.22 -30.59
N ARG A 73 -4.90 7.20 -30.97
CA ARG A 73 -4.11 6.42 -30.01
C ARG A 73 -2.82 5.91 -30.63
N ILE A 74 -1.81 5.83 -29.83
CA ILE A 74 -0.58 5.12 -30.15
C ILE A 74 -0.86 3.64 -29.92
N LEU A 75 -0.93 2.85 -31.00
CA LEU A 75 -1.05 1.40 -30.92
C LEU A 75 0.35 0.80 -30.84
N TYR A 76 0.62 0.07 -29.76
CA TYR A 76 1.83 -0.74 -29.62
C TYR A 76 1.51 -2.19 -29.95
N ASP A 77 2.33 -2.80 -30.82
CA ASP A 77 2.29 -4.21 -31.07
C ASP A 77 3.12 -4.96 -30.00
N GLU A 78 2.48 -5.91 -29.37
CA GLU A 78 2.92 -7.05 -28.57
C GLU A 78 3.87 -6.88 -27.37
N THR A 79 4.70 -5.87 -27.27
CA THR A 79 5.55 -5.69 -26.09
C THR A 79 5.62 -4.24 -25.63
N PHE A 80 4.63 -3.82 -24.83
CA PHE A 80 4.78 -2.60 -24.06
C PHE A 80 5.92 -2.78 -23.06
N ASN A 81 7.06 -2.18 -23.33
CA ASN A 81 8.15 -2.11 -22.34
C ASN A 81 7.90 -0.92 -21.42
N PRO A 82 7.48 -1.16 -20.17
CA PRO A 82 7.18 -0.08 -19.21
C PRO A 82 8.40 0.82 -18.92
N ALA A 83 9.61 0.36 -19.21
CA ALA A 83 10.81 1.16 -19.03
C ALA A 83 10.94 2.33 -20.02
N THR A 84 10.17 2.31 -21.13
CA THR A 84 10.18 3.37 -22.13
C THR A 84 9.02 4.36 -22.00
N PHE A 85 8.02 4.06 -21.18
CA PHE A 85 6.94 4.99 -20.89
C PHE A 85 7.36 5.92 -19.75
N ASN A 86 8.08 6.96 -20.09
CA ASN A 86 8.59 7.90 -19.09
C ASN A 86 7.52 8.92 -18.70
N ILE A 87 6.77 8.63 -17.65
CA ILE A 87 5.84 9.55 -17.00
C ILE A 87 6.52 10.38 -15.88
N GLY A 88 7.85 10.46 -15.91
CA GLY A 88 8.67 11.03 -14.85
C GLY A 88 9.23 9.97 -13.90
N THR A 89 10.01 10.40 -12.93
CA THR A 89 10.60 9.52 -11.92
C THR A 89 9.74 9.49 -10.67
N GLY A 90 9.03 8.39 -10.45
CA GLY A 90 8.39 8.12 -9.16
C GLY A 90 9.41 7.68 -8.12
N THR A 91 9.07 7.79 -6.85
CA THR A 91 9.82 7.23 -5.74
C THR A 91 9.24 5.88 -5.31
N ALA A 92 10.04 5.04 -4.67
CA ALA A 92 9.56 3.76 -4.16
C ALA A 92 8.32 3.94 -3.27
N GLY A 93 7.29 3.12 -3.49
CA GLY A 93 6.01 3.20 -2.78
C GLY A 93 4.97 4.13 -3.42
N GLN A 94 5.28 4.79 -4.53
CA GLN A 94 4.30 5.53 -5.30
C GLN A 94 3.65 4.65 -6.37
N ALA A 95 2.36 4.92 -6.64
CA ALA A 95 1.62 4.38 -7.77
C ALA A 95 1.29 5.49 -8.76
N ILE A 96 1.06 5.10 -10.01
CA ILE A 96 0.47 6.01 -11.00
C ILE A 96 -1.02 6.12 -10.68
N LYS A 97 -1.49 7.33 -10.51
CA LYS A 97 -2.91 7.63 -10.27
C LYS A 97 -3.39 8.73 -11.21
N VAL A 98 -4.70 8.82 -11.36
CA VAL A 98 -5.33 9.95 -12.08
C VAL A 98 -5.35 11.15 -11.14
N ALA A 99 -4.74 12.24 -11.57
CA ALA A 99 -4.79 13.53 -10.88
C ALA A 99 -6.19 14.16 -10.97
N THR A 100 -6.47 15.16 -10.13
CA THR A 100 -7.76 15.87 -10.14
C THR A 100 -8.06 16.60 -11.45
N ASN A 101 -7.03 16.91 -12.23
CA ASN A 101 -7.14 17.50 -13.57
C ASN A 101 -7.32 16.48 -14.70
N GLY A 102 -7.41 15.18 -14.38
CA GLY A 102 -7.53 14.07 -15.32
C GLY A 102 -6.20 13.55 -15.89
N GLY A 103 -5.07 14.18 -15.59
CA GLY A 103 -3.74 13.70 -15.97
C GLY A 103 -3.26 12.52 -15.13
N LEU A 104 -2.12 11.94 -15.50
CA LEU A 104 -1.44 10.92 -14.70
C LEU A 104 -0.39 11.58 -13.80
N GLU A 105 -0.33 11.15 -12.56
CA GLU A 105 0.68 11.60 -11.61
C GLU A 105 1.17 10.43 -10.73
N PHE A 106 2.40 10.53 -10.22
CA PHE A 106 2.82 9.67 -9.15
C PHE A 106 2.24 10.16 -7.83
N GLY A 107 1.58 9.29 -7.12
CA GLY A 107 1.08 9.58 -5.78
C GLY A 107 1.23 8.39 -4.87
N THR A 108 1.05 8.61 -3.58
CA THR A 108 1.04 7.52 -2.62
C THR A 108 0.09 6.45 -3.11
N ALA A 109 0.57 5.22 -3.24
CA ALA A 109 -0.31 4.08 -3.43
C ALA A 109 -1.23 4.06 -2.21
N GLY A 110 -2.44 4.61 -2.36
CA GLY A 110 -3.39 4.70 -1.26
C GLY A 110 -3.66 3.33 -0.68
N GLY A 111 -3.79 3.25 0.65
CA GLY A 111 -4.15 2.02 1.31
C GLY A 111 -3.05 1.41 2.18
N VAL A 112 -3.04 0.10 2.26
CA VAL A 112 -2.10 -0.67 3.08
C VAL A 112 -0.75 -0.78 2.36
N LEU A 113 0.31 -0.25 2.99
CA LEU A 113 1.67 -0.29 2.44
C LEU A 113 2.42 -1.57 2.83
N GLN A 114 2.21 -2.05 4.04
CA GLN A 114 2.75 -3.32 4.53
C GLN A 114 1.84 -3.92 5.60
N THR A 115 1.91 -5.24 5.72
CA THR A 115 1.19 -5.99 6.76
C THR A 115 2.16 -6.95 7.43
N VAL A 116 2.17 -6.96 8.75
CA VAL A 116 2.90 -7.93 9.56
C VAL A 116 1.95 -8.51 10.59
N SER A 117 2.11 -9.79 10.90
CA SER A 117 1.23 -10.50 11.83
C SER A 117 2.00 -11.54 12.63
N VAL A 118 1.56 -11.76 13.86
CA VAL A 118 1.97 -12.89 14.67
C VAL A 118 0.75 -13.69 15.07
N PHE A 119 0.88 -14.99 14.97
CA PHE A 119 -0.11 -15.98 15.33
C PHE A 119 0.38 -16.77 16.55
N LYS A 120 -0.45 -16.81 17.60
CA LYS A 120 -0.15 -17.55 18.84
C LYS A 120 -1.12 -18.72 18.99
N SER A 121 -0.59 -19.94 18.99
CA SER A 121 -1.34 -21.18 19.19
C SER A 121 -1.07 -21.83 20.55
N ASP A 122 0.02 -21.48 21.21
CA ASP A 122 0.32 -21.90 22.57
C ASP A 122 -0.48 -21.11 23.60
N THR A 123 -0.42 -21.56 24.83
CA THR A 123 -1.26 -21.02 25.92
C THR A 123 -0.50 -20.02 26.78
N ASP A 124 -1.26 -19.18 27.51
CA ASP A 124 -0.71 -18.31 28.54
C ASP A 124 -1.74 -18.15 29.68
N SER A 125 -1.32 -17.61 30.81
CA SER A 125 -2.22 -17.27 31.90
C SER A 125 -1.60 -16.30 32.91
N THR A 126 -2.45 -15.54 33.60
CA THR A 126 -2.02 -14.67 34.68
C THR A 126 -3.05 -14.56 35.79
N THR A 127 -2.58 -14.38 37.00
CA THR A 127 -3.36 -13.95 38.16
C THR A 127 -3.05 -12.50 38.55
N SER A 128 -2.17 -11.83 37.79
CA SER A 128 -1.70 -10.47 38.06
C SER A 128 -2.82 -9.48 37.90
N THR A 129 -2.93 -8.53 38.82
CA THR A 129 -3.79 -7.35 38.72
C THR A 129 -3.11 -6.20 37.98
N SER A 130 -1.82 -6.36 37.64
CA SER A 130 -1.06 -5.43 36.78
C SER A 130 -0.89 -6.05 35.40
N ASP A 131 -0.74 -5.20 34.37
CA ASP A 131 -0.55 -5.64 33.02
C ASP A 131 0.75 -6.46 32.86
N VAL A 132 0.64 -7.67 32.33
CA VAL A 132 1.76 -8.55 31.95
C VAL A 132 1.68 -8.91 30.48
N ALA A 133 2.81 -9.09 29.83
CA ALA A 133 2.84 -9.43 28.40
C ALA A 133 2.24 -10.83 28.18
N ILE A 134 1.39 -10.97 27.16
CA ILE A 134 1.04 -12.27 26.60
C ILE A 134 2.28 -12.78 25.84
N SER A 135 2.86 -13.87 26.31
CA SER A 135 4.08 -14.45 25.71
C SER A 135 3.83 -14.79 24.25
N GLY A 136 4.75 -14.42 23.36
CA GLY A 136 4.67 -14.68 21.92
C GLY A 136 3.66 -13.83 21.15
N LEU A 137 2.89 -12.95 21.78
CA LEU A 137 1.95 -12.06 21.11
C LEU A 137 2.56 -10.65 20.96
N SER A 138 3.65 -10.59 20.20
CA SER A 138 4.34 -9.34 19.87
C SER A 138 4.84 -9.37 18.43
N VAL A 139 4.80 -8.21 17.76
CA VAL A 139 5.23 -8.05 16.37
C VAL A 139 5.77 -6.65 16.15
N SER A 140 6.67 -6.50 15.20
CA SER A 140 7.34 -5.23 14.91
C SER A 140 7.07 -4.78 13.49
N ILE A 141 7.04 -3.47 13.30
CA ILE A 141 6.88 -2.81 11.99
C ILE A 141 7.80 -1.59 11.93
N THR A 142 8.34 -1.32 10.74
CA THR A 142 9.11 -0.09 10.50
C THR A 142 8.33 0.78 9.52
N PRO A 143 7.71 1.88 9.96
CA PRO A 143 6.94 2.72 9.06
C PRO A 143 7.83 3.36 8.00
N SER A 144 7.35 3.39 6.76
CA SER A 144 8.06 4.01 5.63
C SER A 144 8.03 5.55 5.67
N SER A 145 7.05 6.12 6.40
CA SER A 145 6.94 7.56 6.65
C SER A 145 6.48 7.83 8.07
N ALA A 146 6.98 8.90 8.67
CA ALA A 146 6.55 9.35 10.00
C ALA A 146 5.08 9.83 10.04
N SER A 147 4.52 10.23 8.90
CA SER A 147 3.10 10.63 8.80
C SER A 147 2.13 9.46 8.73
N ASN A 148 2.62 8.25 8.35
CA ASN A 148 1.77 7.07 8.20
C ASN A 148 1.19 6.61 9.55
N LYS A 149 0.05 5.95 9.45
CA LYS A 149 -0.64 5.37 10.61
C LYS A 149 -0.40 3.87 10.65
N ILE A 150 -0.50 3.30 11.83
CA ILE A 150 -0.49 1.85 12.01
C ILE A 150 -1.88 1.41 12.47
N LEU A 151 -2.58 0.64 11.64
CA LEU A 151 -3.79 -0.06 12.06
C LEU A 151 -3.37 -1.25 12.91
N VAL A 152 -3.68 -1.17 14.20
CA VAL A 152 -3.43 -2.23 15.19
C VAL A 152 -4.70 -3.05 15.33
N MET A 153 -4.62 -4.34 15.07
CA MET A 153 -5.72 -5.29 15.19
C MET A 153 -5.27 -6.46 16.05
N PHE A 154 -6.02 -6.81 17.06
CA PHE A 154 -5.74 -8.01 17.84
C PHE A 154 -7.03 -8.74 18.20
N ASP A 155 -6.93 -10.05 18.22
CA ASP A 155 -7.96 -10.96 18.73
C ASP A 155 -7.29 -11.96 19.65
N VAL A 156 -7.82 -12.08 20.86
CA VAL A 156 -7.30 -12.96 21.89
C VAL A 156 -8.41 -13.91 22.34
N GLY A 157 -8.18 -15.20 22.12
CA GLY A 157 -9.01 -16.24 22.72
C GLY A 157 -8.73 -16.33 24.22
N CYS A 158 -9.73 -16.18 25.05
CA CYS A 158 -9.53 -16.12 26.48
C CYS A 158 -10.66 -16.77 27.30
N MET A 159 -10.34 -17.17 28.50
CA MET A 159 -11.28 -17.72 29.49
C MET A 159 -10.83 -17.32 30.90
N GLY A 160 -11.79 -17.02 31.78
CA GLY A 160 -11.51 -16.85 33.20
C GLY A 160 -12.04 -18.00 34.05
N ASN A 161 -11.51 -18.18 35.25
CA ASN A 161 -11.81 -19.32 36.09
C ASN A 161 -13.00 -19.12 37.04
N ASN A 162 -13.46 -17.91 37.23
CA ASN A 162 -14.59 -17.64 38.12
C ASN A 162 -15.27 -16.29 37.75
N TYR A 163 -16.43 -16.03 38.41
CA TYR A 163 -17.19 -14.82 38.21
C TYR A 163 -16.46 -13.51 38.56
N ASN A 164 -15.31 -13.59 39.18
CA ASN A 164 -14.51 -12.43 39.57
C ASN A 164 -13.30 -12.20 38.68
N ALA A 165 -13.04 -13.07 37.67
CA ALA A 165 -11.94 -12.89 36.74
C ALA A 165 -12.33 -11.91 35.62
N HIS A 166 -12.14 -10.63 35.88
CA HIS A 166 -12.24 -9.61 34.84
C HIS A 166 -10.93 -9.59 34.07
N MET A 167 -10.97 -9.90 32.80
CA MET A 167 -9.80 -9.92 31.93
C MET A 167 -9.76 -8.63 31.13
N PHE A 168 -8.64 -7.93 31.20
CA PHE A 168 -8.39 -6.71 30.45
C PHE A 168 -7.18 -6.87 29.56
N PHE A 169 -7.30 -6.39 28.34
CA PHE A 169 -6.29 -6.47 27.31
C PHE A 169 -5.92 -5.07 26.84
N THR A 170 -4.63 -4.80 26.76
CA THR A 170 -4.12 -3.48 26.38
C THR A 170 -2.92 -3.68 25.47
N PRO A 171 -2.93 -3.14 24.24
CA PRO A 171 -1.75 -3.04 23.41
C PRO A 171 -0.74 -2.04 23.99
N TYR A 172 0.52 -2.38 23.88
CA TYR A 172 1.66 -1.56 24.27
C TYR A 172 2.57 -1.35 23.08
N ARG A 173 3.15 -0.18 22.99
CA ARG A 173 4.08 0.22 21.94
C ARG A 173 5.42 0.66 22.52
N SER A 174 6.52 0.26 21.85
CA SER A 174 7.89 0.78 22.06
C SER A 174 8.46 1.26 20.73
N ILE A 175 9.14 2.39 20.72
CA ILE A 175 9.76 2.97 19.53
C ILE A 175 11.29 2.91 19.72
N GLY A 176 12.01 2.39 18.69
CA GLY A 176 13.45 2.36 18.66
C GLY A 176 14.10 1.61 19.83
N GLY A 177 13.42 0.62 20.42
CA GLY A 177 13.90 -0.11 21.58
C GLY A 177 13.73 0.61 22.94
N GLY A 178 13.01 1.72 22.96
CA GLY A 178 12.67 2.45 24.19
C GLY A 178 11.65 1.70 25.06
N SER A 179 11.19 2.35 26.12
CA SER A 179 10.21 1.79 27.04
C SER A 179 8.85 1.59 26.37
N TYR A 180 8.13 0.56 26.79
CA TYR A 180 6.76 0.32 26.34
C TYR A 180 5.77 1.24 27.03
N SER A 181 4.85 1.80 26.28
CA SER A 181 3.72 2.58 26.75
C SER A 181 2.40 2.00 26.26
N ALA A 182 1.38 2.04 27.06
CA ALA A 182 0.03 1.61 26.70
C ALA A 182 -0.56 2.55 25.63
N ILE A 183 -1.28 1.97 24.67
CA ILE A 183 -1.93 2.70 23.57
C ILE A 183 -3.37 2.22 23.37
N GLY A 184 -4.21 3.03 22.71
CA GLY A 184 -5.59 2.66 22.38
C GLY A 184 -6.50 2.45 23.57
N GLN A 185 -6.16 2.98 24.75
CA GLN A 185 -6.98 2.84 25.96
C GLN A 185 -8.12 3.85 26.00
N GLY A 186 -9.20 3.47 26.69
CA GLY A 186 -10.20 4.42 27.14
C GLY A 186 -9.62 5.47 28.10
N THR A 187 -10.31 6.58 28.26
CA THR A 187 -9.89 7.69 29.14
C THR A 187 -10.89 7.91 30.28
N GLY A 188 -10.44 8.45 31.42
CA GLY A 188 -11.29 8.89 32.50
C GLY A 188 -11.63 7.84 33.57
N GLY A 189 -11.21 6.59 33.39
CA GLY A 189 -11.51 5.50 34.32
C GLY A 189 -10.53 5.31 35.49
N GLY A 190 -9.58 6.22 35.69
CA GLY A 190 -8.49 6.02 36.66
C GLY A 190 -7.65 4.79 36.30
N SER A 191 -7.52 3.84 37.24
CA SER A 191 -6.75 2.60 37.02
C SER A 191 -7.47 1.56 36.14
N TYR A 192 -8.64 1.86 35.62
CA TYR A 192 -9.45 0.93 34.83
C TYR A 192 -9.42 1.19 33.32
N ASN A 193 -8.47 1.95 32.86
CA ASN A 193 -8.31 2.19 31.43
C ASN A 193 -7.71 0.95 30.77
N PHE A 194 -8.35 0.45 29.74
CA PHE A 194 -7.92 -0.69 28.91
C PHE A 194 -8.51 -0.54 27.51
N THR A 195 -8.02 -1.34 26.57
CA THR A 195 -8.51 -1.31 25.18
C THR A 195 -9.69 -2.22 24.97
N ALA A 196 -9.62 -3.43 25.48
CA ALA A 196 -10.68 -4.42 25.37
C ALA A 196 -10.74 -5.28 26.64
N GLY A 197 -11.90 -5.80 26.97
CA GLY A 197 -12.06 -6.61 28.15
C GLY A 197 -13.20 -7.61 28.06
N SER A 198 -13.11 -8.64 28.88
CA SER A 198 -14.16 -9.63 29.05
C SER A 198 -14.39 -9.90 30.52
N TYR A 199 -15.64 -10.10 30.85
CA TYR A 199 -16.07 -10.62 32.14
C TYR A 199 -16.22 -12.14 32.04
N ALA A 200 -15.37 -12.86 32.70
CA ALA A 200 -15.45 -14.32 32.66
C ALA A 200 -16.52 -14.84 33.60
N ALA A 201 -17.63 -15.27 33.05
CA ALA A 201 -18.60 -16.08 33.77
C ALA A 201 -18.24 -17.57 33.55
N ASN A 202 -17.76 -18.22 34.60
CA ASN A 202 -17.76 -19.68 34.74
C ASN A 202 -17.44 -20.54 33.49
N GLY A 203 -16.24 -20.40 32.99
CA GLY A 203 -15.77 -21.39 32.04
C GLY A 203 -16.24 -21.22 30.59
N TYR A 204 -16.74 -20.05 30.19
CA TYR A 204 -17.05 -19.78 28.80
C TYR A 204 -15.86 -19.14 28.08
N TYR A 205 -15.65 -19.58 26.84
CA TYR A 205 -14.69 -18.96 25.94
C TYR A 205 -15.21 -17.63 25.41
N HIS A 206 -14.31 -16.70 25.31
CA HIS A 206 -14.53 -15.42 24.65
C HIS A 206 -13.39 -15.17 23.68
N THR A 207 -13.69 -14.56 22.56
CA THR A 207 -12.69 -13.87 21.75
C THR A 207 -12.84 -12.39 22.05
N VAL A 208 -11.77 -11.77 22.50
CA VAL A 208 -11.71 -10.35 22.81
C VAL A 208 -10.74 -9.69 21.86
N GLY A 209 -11.24 -8.76 21.08
CA GLY A 209 -10.45 -8.05 20.09
C GLY A 209 -10.84 -6.60 19.97
N HIS A 210 -9.93 -5.83 19.41
CA HIS A 210 -10.17 -4.43 19.06
C HIS A 210 -9.25 -4.01 17.93
N ASN A 211 -9.65 -2.96 17.22
CA ASN A 211 -8.84 -2.33 16.19
C ASN A 211 -8.86 -0.80 16.36
N PHE A 212 -7.74 -0.18 16.07
CA PHE A 212 -7.61 1.29 16.09
C PHE A 212 -6.39 1.73 15.27
N LEU A 213 -6.41 2.99 14.87
CA LEU A 213 -5.26 3.62 14.21
C LEU A 213 -4.34 4.26 15.25
N ASP A 214 -3.10 3.81 15.28
CA ASP A 214 -2.01 4.41 16.05
C ASP A 214 -1.20 5.37 15.19
N SER A 215 -0.62 6.39 15.83
CA SER A 215 0.25 7.38 15.19
C SER A 215 1.62 7.35 15.87
N PRO A 216 2.54 6.48 15.44
CA PRO A 216 3.84 6.39 16.08
C PRO A 216 4.75 7.58 15.76
N ASN A 217 4.47 8.33 14.68
CA ASN A 217 5.18 9.51 14.24
C ASN A 217 6.70 9.29 14.09
N THR A 218 7.09 8.17 13.50
CA THR A 218 8.50 7.76 13.37
C THR A 218 8.71 6.85 12.16
N THR A 219 9.93 6.81 11.67
CA THR A 219 10.43 5.79 10.73
C THR A 219 11.36 4.78 11.40
N SER A 220 11.52 4.84 12.71
CA SER A 220 12.26 3.83 13.48
C SER A 220 11.41 2.57 13.65
N LEU A 221 12.08 1.45 13.99
CA LEU A 221 11.39 0.21 14.34
C LEU A 221 10.43 0.43 15.51
N VAL A 222 9.20 0.01 15.34
CA VAL A 222 8.14 0.07 16.36
C VAL A 222 7.74 -1.35 16.74
N ASN A 223 7.82 -1.66 18.02
CA ASN A 223 7.42 -2.94 18.56
C ASN A 223 6.05 -2.80 19.23
N TYR A 224 5.14 -3.71 18.91
CA TYR A 224 3.83 -3.82 19.53
C TYR A 224 3.69 -5.15 20.23
N LYS A 225 2.99 -5.17 21.35
CA LYS A 225 2.63 -6.38 22.07
C LYS A 225 1.28 -6.18 22.74
N VAL A 226 0.57 -7.26 23.02
CA VAL A 226 -0.63 -7.23 23.86
C VAL A 226 -0.23 -7.63 25.27
N GLN A 227 -0.66 -6.84 26.24
CA GLN A 227 -0.58 -7.17 27.67
C GLN A 227 -1.98 -7.46 28.21
N PHE A 228 -2.04 -8.25 29.25
CA PHE A 228 -3.28 -8.61 29.91
C PHE A 228 -3.14 -8.62 31.43
N LYS A 229 -4.26 -8.49 32.11
CA LYS A 229 -4.36 -8.63 33.56
C LYS A 229 -5.67 -9.31 33.96
N CYS A 230 -5.65 -9.94 35.12
CA CYS A 230 -6.83 -10.43 35.77
C CYS A 230 -7.21 -9.48 36.91
N TYR A 231 -8.20 -8.61 36.68
CA TYR A 231 -8.59 -7.63 37.63
C TYR A 231 -9.83 -8.09 38.37
N ARG A 232 -9.85 -7.85 39.68
CA ARG A 232 -10.86 -8.28 40.67
C ARG A 232 -10.95 -9.79 40.91
N GLY A 233 -10.83 -10.11 42.16
CA GLY A 233 -11.11 -11.40 42.77
C GLY A 233 -9.89 -12.12 43.30
N THR A 234 -9.94 -12.43 44.56
CA THR A 234 -8.99 -13.37 45.19
C THR A 234 -9.08 -14.72 44.44
N GLY A 235 -8.01 -15.11 43.78
CA GLY A 235 -7.93 -16.40 43.08
C GLY A 235 -8.48 -16.40 41.67
N GLY A 236 -8.71 -15.22 41.01
CA GLY A 236 -9.03 -15.14 39.61
C GLY A 236 -7.82 -15.47 38.71
N THR A 237 -8.03 -16.23 37.65
CA THR A 237 -7.03 -16.51 36.60
C THR A 237 -7.60 -16.11 35.25
N ALA A 238 -6.86 -15.28 34.52
CA ALA A 238 -7.08 -15.04 33.10
C ALA A 238 -6.26 -16.02 32.30
N ALA A 239 -6.87 -16.81 31.44
CA ALA A 239 -6.22 -17.77 30.57
C ALA A 239 -6.35 -17.34 29.10
N VAL A 240 -5.31 -17.56 28.32
CA VAL A 240 -5.23 -17.29 26.88
C VAL A 240 -5.08 -18.61 26.15
N ASN A 241 -5.89 -18.77 25.11
CA ASN A 241 -5.92 -19.94 24.20
C ASN A 241 -6.18 -21.29 24.90
N ARG A 242 -6.70 -21.28 26.08
CA ARG A 242 -7.01 -22.51 26.84
C ARG A 242 -8.14 -22.30 27.85
N SER A 243 -8.71 -23.42 28.30
CA SER A 243 -9.55 -23.41 29.49
C SER A 243 -8.72 -23.01 30.71
N TYR A 244 -9.40 -22.51 31.75
CA TYR A 244 -8.72 -22.11 32.98
C TYR A 244 -8.12 -23.33 33.73
N SER A 245 -8.75 -24.48 33.64
CA SER A 245 -8.33 -25.70 34.34
C SER A 245 -7.20 -26.46 33.64
N ASP A 246 -7.07 -26.26 32.33
CA ASP A 246 -5.99 -26.81 31.47
C ASP A 246 -5.70 -28.31 31.69
N ARG A 247 -6.76 -29.10 31.83
CA ARG A 247 -6.66 -30.54 32.13
C ARG A 247 -6.30 -31.40 30.92
N ASN A 248 -6.30 -30.80 29.73
CA ASN A 248 -6.14 -31.49 28.45
C ASN A 248 -7.17 -32.61 28.22
N ASN A 249 -8.40 -32.39 28.65
CA ASN A 249 -9.49 -33.36 28.55
C ASN A 249 -10.37 -33.02 27.37
N SER A 250 -10.59 -33.97 26.48
CA SER A 250 -11.32 -33.77 25.21
C SER A 250 -12.75 -33.31 25.31
N GLY A 251 -13.36 -33.28 26.48
CA GLY A 251 -14.74 -32.88 26.68
C GLY A 251 -14.96 -31.45 27.18
N TYR A 252 -13.93 -30.79 27.72
CA TYR A 252 -14.11 -29.53 28.45
C TYR A 252 -12.91 -28.57 28.40
N ASP A 253 -11.85 -28.93 27.68
CA ASP A 253 -10.63 -28.14 27.63
C ASP A 253 -10.33 -27.76 26.18
N GLU A 254 -11.11 -26.85 25.66
CA GLU A 254 -10.95 -26.32 24.31
C GLU A 254 -9.66 -25.51 24.21
N ARG A 255 -9.13 -25.44 23.01
CA ARG A 255 -8.01 -24.60 22.62
C ARG A 255 -8.45 -23.60 21.55
N THR A 256 -8.04 -22.37 21.72
CA THR A 256 -8.23 -21.32 20.76
C THR A 256 -6.89 -20.77 20.28
N VAL A 257 -6.94 -19.73 19.50
CA VAL A 257 -5.76 -19.05 18.99
C VAL A 257 -5.89 -17.55 19.20
N SER A 258 -4.76 -16.85 19.17
CA SER A 258 -4.74 -15.39 19.25
C SER A 258 -3.88 -14.83 18.12
N VAL A 259 -4.17 -13.62 17.69
CA VAL A 259 -3.45 -12.94 16.62
C VAL A 259 -3.22 -11.49 16.96
N LEU A 260 -2.10 -10.95 16.53
CA LEU A 260 -1.84 -9.51 16.49
C LEU A 260 -1.35 -9.17 15.10
N THR A 261 -2.08 -8.29 14.40
CA THR A 261 -1.78 -7.85 13.05
C THR A 261 -1.59 -6.34 13.04
N LEU A 262 -0.58 -5.89 12.34
CA LEU A 262 -0.29 -4.47 12.09
C LEU A 262 -0.34 -4.22 10.60
N GLN A 263 -0.98 -3.12 10.21
CA GLN A 263 -0.95 -2.63 8.83
C GLN A 263 -0.50 -1.18 8.80
N GLU A 264 0.52 -0.88 8.01
CA GLU A 264 0.88 0.49 7.73
C GLU A 264 -0.09 1.07 6.70
N ILE A 265 -0.73 2.17 7.08
CA ILE A 265 -1.69 2.91 6.26
C ILE A 265 -1.02 4.20 5.82
N ALA A 266 -1.02 4.45 4.52
CA ALA A 266 -0.54 5.71 3.95
C ALA A 266 -1.35 6.89 4.49
N ALA A 267 -0.65 8.00 4.85
CA ALA A 267 -1.26 9.25 5.31
C ALA A 267 -1.84 10.08 4.15
#